data_9ece0a4c3f7db580861e09dbb5f91a77
#
_entry.id   9ece0a4c3f7db580861e09dbb5f91a77
#
_cell.length_a   1.000
_cell.length_b   1.000
_cell.length_c   1.000
_cell.angle_alpha   90.00
_cell.angle_beta   90.00
_cell.angle_gamma   90.00
#
_symmetry.space_group_name_H-M   'P 1'
#
loop_
_entity.id
_entity.type
_entity.pdbx_description
1 polymer ?
#
loop_
_entity_poly.entity_id
_entity_poly.type
_entity_poly.pdbx_seq_one_letter_code
_entity_poly.pdbx_strand_id
1 'polypeptide(L)'
;SVYLLAAGDVLKNAYPDKTVVPAGILYFHIDDPVFEEDKKRDGAFVMRGPVNEKSPVPYLIDANLGSSETGLYEGAVSDVIKAAVSKDGHFDKRRSDVIPEPYFKYLTSAAKEKMLSFANEIMSGDTSIHPYRLGDEKACTYCEYKSVCGFDAKYKGNSYKKLKPVDEADIWKEWGERYGR
;
A
#
# COMPACT_ATOMS: atom_id res chain seq x y z
N SER A 1 2.58 -3.39 -4.94
CA SER A 1 1.93 -2.97 -6.20
C SER A 1 2.52 -3.66 -7.43
N VAL A 2 3.84 -3.87 -7.51
CA VAL A 2 4.52 -4.56 -8.63
C VAL A 2 4.03 -6.01 -8.79
N TYR A 3 3.98 -6.75 -7.69
CA TYR A 3 3.46 -8.13 -7.70
C TYR A 3 1.99 -8.20 -8.15
N LEU A 4 1.20 -7.18 -7.80
CA LEU A 4 -0.20 -7.11 -8.22
C LEU A 4 -0.33 -6.91 -9.74
N LEU A 5 0.55 -6.08 -10.34
CA LEU A 5 0.61 -5.92 -11.79
C LEU A 5 0.98 -7.23 -12.48
N ALA A 6 2.08 -7.86 -12.05
CA ALA A 6 2.55 -9.11 -12.64
C ALA A 6 1.51 -10.23 -12.50
N ALA A 7 0.91 -10.38 -11.32
CA ALA A 7 -0.16 -11.35 -11.09
C ALA A 7 -1.38 -11.07 -11.98
N GLY A 8 -1.77 -9.80 -12.13
CA GLY A 8 -2.87 -9.39 -12.98
C GLY A 8 -2.65 -9.77 -14.45
N ASP A 9 -1.46 -9.58 -14.98
CA ASP A 9 -1.12 -9.94 -16.37
C ASP A 9 -1.09 -11.47 -16.57
N VAL A 10 -0.51 -12.21 -15.62
CA VAL A 10 -0.50 -13.69 -15.67
C VAL A 10 -1.93 -14.24 -15.62
N LEU A 11 -2.78 -13.74 -14.72
CA LEU A 11 -4.15 -14.20 -14.57
C LEU A 11 -5.04 -13.85 -15.77
N LYS A 12 -4.87 -12.68 -16.38
CA LYS A 12 -5.58 -12.31 -17.60
C LYS A 12 -5.26 -13.23 -18.77
N ASN A 13 -3.97 -13.63 -18.90
CA ASN A 13 -3.55 -14.58 -19.93
C ASN A 13 -4.06 -16.00 -19.66
N ALA A 14 -4.08 -16.43 -18.39
CA ALA A 14 -4.56 -17.75 -18.00
C ALA A 14 -6.11 -17.88 -18.08
N TYR A 15 -6.82 -16.79 -17.88
CA TYR A 15 -8.29 -16.74 -17.83
C TYR A 15 -8.84 -15.59 -18.68
N PRO A 16 -8.73 -15.66 -20.02
CA PRO A 16 -9.10 -14.55 -20.90
C PRO A 16 -10.59 -14.19 -20.85
N ASP A 17 -11.44 -15.19 -20.53
CA ASP A 17 -12.89 -15.00 -20.42
C ASP A 17 -13.37 -14.49 -19.05
N LYS A 18 -12.44 -14.25 -18.11
CA LYS A 18 -12.78 -13.79 -16.76
C LYS A 18 -12.28 -12.37 -16.50
N THR A 19 -13.07 -11.62 -15.76
CA THR A 19 -12.64 -10.31 -15.27
C THR A 19 -11.72 -10.50 -14.05
N VAL A 20 -10.47 -10.08 -14.17
CA VAL A 20 -9.50 -10.10 -13.06
C VAL A 20 -9.62 -8.81 -12.26
N VAL A 21 -9.96 -8.93 -10.99
CA VAL A 21 -10.12 -7.81 -10.07
C VAL A 21 -9.05 -7.90 -8.98
N PRO A 22 -8.29 -6.81 -8.72
CA PRO A 22 -7.34 -6.79 -7.61
C PRO A 22 -8.07 -6.86 -6.28
N ALA A 23 -7.75 -7.83 -5.44
CA ALA A 23 -8.37 -8.02 -4.14
C ALA A 23 -7.73 -7.14 -3.06
N GLY A 24 -6.41 -7.02 -3.05
CA GLY A 24 -5.68 -6.23 -2.07
C GLY A 24 -4.17 -6.45 -2.14
N ILE A 25 -3.47 -5.68 -1.33
CA ILE A 25 -2.04 -5.81 -1.07
C ILE A 25 -1.88 -5.89 0.43
N LEU A 26 -1.68 -7.08 0.96
CA LEU A 26 -1.63 -7.30 2.39
C LEU A 26 -0.21 -7.63 2.84
N TYR A 27 0.20 -7.05 3.95
CA TYR A 27 1.46 -7.28 4.62
C TYR A 27 1.17 -7.95 5.97
N PHE A 28 1.69 -9.14 6.14
CA PHE A 28 1.70 -9.81 7.41
C PHE A 28 3.03 -9.54 8.10
N HIS A 29 2.98 -8.91 9.28
CA HIS A 29 4.16 -8.66 10.09
C HIS A 29 4.42 -9.88 10.96
N ILE A 30 5.57 -10.52 10.76
CA ILE A 30 5.99 -11.67 11.56
C ILE A 30 6.86 -11.12 12.69
N ASP A 31 6.24 -10.86 13.82
CA ASP A 31 6.92 -10.54 15.07
C ASP A 31 6.81 -11.72 16.03
N ASP A 32 7.75 -11.83 16.93
CA ASP A 32 7.64 -12.67 18.12
C ASP A 32 7.44 -11.77 19.35
N PRO A 33 6.25 -11.18 19.51
CA PRO A 33 6.01 -10.26 20.59
C PRO A 33 6.00 -11.00 21.92
N VAL A 34 6.78 -10.52 22.88
CA VAL A 34 6.68 -10.97 24.28
C VAL A 34 5.36 -10.45 24.81
N PHE A 35 4.39 -11.37 24.98
CA PHE A 35 3.11 -11.02 25.59
C PHE A 35 3.23 -11.07 27.12
N GLU A 36 2.81 -10.02 27.79
CA GLU A 36 2.49 -10.08 29.23
C GLU A 36 1.23 -10.94 29.39
N GLU A 37 1.19 -11.81 30.41
CA GLU A 37 0.15 -12.82 30.60
C GLU A 37 -1.29 -12.27 30.58
N ASP A 38 -1.48 -10.99 30.93
CA ASP A 38 -2.78 -10.34 31.03
C ASP A 38 -3.19 -9.48 29.79
N LYS A 39 -2.34 -9.35 28.77
CA LYS A 39 -2.69 -8.57 27.57
C LYS A 39 -3.26 -9.47 26.48
N LYS A 40 -4.51 -9.21 26.10
CA LYS A 40 -5.13 -9.84 24.92
C LYS A 40 -4.27 -9.63 23.69
N ARG A 41 -4.12 -10.69 22.90
CA ARG A 41 -3.40 -10.70 21.60
C ARG A 41 -4.16 -9.94 20.50
N ASP A 42 -5.12 -9.09 20.86
CA ASP A 42 -5.99 -8.36 19.94
C ASP A 42 -5.17 -7.53 18.95
N GLY A 43 -5.24 -7.90 17.69
CA GLY A 43 -4.61 -7.19 16.57
C GLY A 43 -3.13 -7.48 16.28
N ALA A 44 -2.46 -8.36 17.05
CA ALA A 44 -1.04 -8.68 16.81
C ALA A 44 -0.77 -9.33 15.45
N PHE A 45 -1.76 -10.04 14.90
CA PHE A 45 -1.64 -10.79 13.64
C PHE A 45 -2.54 -10.24 12.52
N VAL A 46 -3.08 -9.03 12.68
CA VAL A 46 -3.91 -8.40 11.66
C VAL A 46 -3.04 -7.94 10.49
N MET A 47 -3.33 -8.43 9.30
CA MET A 47 -2.68 -7.98 8.07
C MET A 47 -3.01 -6.51 7.79
N ARG A 48 -2.03 -5.76 7.33
CA ARG A 48 -2.13 -4.34 6.99
C ARG A 48 -2.01 -4.13 5.50
N GLY A 49 -2.72 -3.13 4.99
CA GLY A 49 -2.63 -2.69 3.60
C GLY A 49 -3.97 -2.61 2.90
N PRO A 50 -4.01 -1.98 1.72
CA PRO A 50 -5.25 -1.68 1.03
C PRO A 50 -5.98 -2.95 0.57
N VAL A 51 -7.27 -3.01 0.89
CA VAL A 51 -8.23 -4.03 0.43
C VAL A 51 -9.26 -3.36 -0.46
N ASN A 52 -9.66 -4.03 -1.53
CA ASN A 52 -10.68 -3.54 -2.45
C ASN A 52 -12.07 -3.64 -1.80
N GLU A 53 -12.79 -2.51 -1.77
CA GLU A 53 -14.16 -2.46 -1.24
C GLU A 53 -15.19 -3.20 -2.10
N LYS A 54 -14.84 -3.53 -3.36
CA LYS A 54 -15.75 -4.16 -4.28
C LYS A 54 -16.24 -5.51 -3.77
N SER A 55 -17.55 -5.64 -3.65
CA SER A 55 -18.18 -6.93 -3.37
C SER A 55 -17.80 -7.97 -4.43
N PRO A 56 -17.43 -9.22 -4.07
CA PRO A 56 -17.44 -9.82 -2.72
C PRO A 56 -16.07 -9.79 -2.00
N VAL A 57 -15.09 -9.00 -2.43
CA VAL A 57 -13.69 -9.09 -2.00
C VAL A 57 -13.51 -9.09 -0.48
N PRO A 58 -14.07 -8.14 0.30
CA PRO A 58 -13.79 -8.09 1.74
C PRO A 58 -14.21 -9.35 2.49
N TYR A 59 -15.40 -9.88 2.21
CA TYR A 59 -15.90 -11.07 2.90
C TYR A 59 -15.40 -12.40 2.32
N LEU A 60 -14.76 -12.39 1.14
CA LEU A 60 -13.94 -13.53 0.68
C LEU A 60 -12.62 -13.63 1.44
N ILE A 61 -12.11 -12.49 1.96
CA ILE A 61 -10.91 -12.48 2.79
C ILE A 61 -11.27 -12.85 4.23
N ASP A 62 -12.36 -12.29 4.76
CA ASP A 62 -12.85 -12.57 6.10
C ASP A 62 -14.39 -12.61 6.12
N ALA A 63 -14.94 -13.80 6.31
CA ALA A 63 -16.38 -14.04 6.37
C ALA A 63 -17.09 -13.34 7.55
N ASN A 64 -16.34 -12.89 8.55
CA ASN A 64 -16.91 -12.10 9.65
C ASN A 64 -17.38 -10.71 9.20
N LEU A 65 -16.92 -10.23 8.05
CA LEU A 65 -17.31 -8.93 7.50
C LEU A 65 -18.62 -8.96 6.74
N GLY A 66 -19.06 -10.13 6.28
CA GLY A 66 -20.28 -10.22 5.46
C GLY A 66 -20.37 -11.50 4.66
N SER A 67 -21.37 -11.57 3.76
CA SER A 67 -21.54 -12.67 2.83
C SER A 67 -22.02 -12.20 1.45
N SER A 68 -21.96 -13.12 0.47
CA SER A 68 -22.48 -12.86 -0.88
C SER A 68 -23.99 -12.66 -0.91
N GLU A 69 -24.72 -13.18 0.05
CA GLU A 69 -26.18 -13.14 0.12
C GLU A 69 -26.71 -11.89 0.82
N THR A 70 -26.03 -11.49 1.92
CA THR A 70 -26.50 -10.41 2.79
C THR A 70 -25.69 -9.13 2.67
N GLY A 71 -24.53 -9.17 1.99
CA GLY A 71 -23.60 -8.05 1.94
C GLY A 71 -22.78 -7.93 3.23
N LEU A 72 -22.39 -6.70 3.58
CA LEU A 72 -21.63 -6.41 4.78
C LEU A 72 -22.50 -6.49 6.04
N TYR A 73 -21.95 -7.03 7.14
CA TYR A 73 -22.61 -7.08 8.44
C TYR A 73 -22.37 -5.79 9.21
N GLU A 74 -23.44 -5.14 9.64
CA GLU A 74 -23.39 -3.90 10.43
C GLU A 74 -22.59 -4.11 11.73
N GLY A 75 -21.66 -3.21 11.98
CA GLY A 75 -20.81 -3.26 13.17
C GLY A 75 -19.73 -4.34 13.19
N ALA A 76 -19.60 -5.11 12.11
CA ALA A 76 -18.57 -6.15 12.00
C ALA A 76 -17.15 -5.57 12.07
N VAL A 77 -16.25 -6.32 12.68
CA VAL A 77 -14.81 -6.00 12.75
C VAL A 77 -14.04 -7.25 12.38
N SER A 78 -13.07 -7.10 11.50
CA SER A 78 -12.21 -8.21 11.10
C SER A 78 -11.05 -8.41 12.08
N ASP A 79 -10.74 -9.68 12.33
CA ASP A 79 -9.56 -10.13 13.06
C ASP A 79 -8.40 -10.51 12.12
N VAL A 80 -8.66 -10.53 10.80
CA VAL A 80 -7.70 -10.97 9.77
C VAL A 80 -7.06 -9.78 9.07
N ILE A 81 -7.86 -8.76 8.75
CA ILE A 81 -7.44 -7.54 8.07
C ILE A 81 -7.90 -6.31 8.85
N LYS A 82 -7.27 -5.18 8.64
CA LYS A 82 -7.75 -3.92 9.22
C LYS A 82 -8.99 -3.45 8.47
N ALA A 83 -10.15 -3.96 8.88
CA ALA A 83 -11.45 -3.58 8.34
C ALA A 83 -12.52 -3.60 9.43
N ALA A 84 -13.35 -2.56 9.46
CA ALA A 84 -14.50 -2.45 10.34
C ALA A 84 -15.67 -1.85 9.56
N VAL A 85 -16.86 -2.42 9.75
CA VAL A 85 -18.11 -1.94 9.16
C VAL A 85 -18.85 -1.08 10.17
N SER A 86 -19.31 0.09 9.75
CA SER A 86 -20.13 0.98 10.57
C SER A 86 -21.54 0.43 10.74
N LYS A 87 -22.33 1.07 11.61
CA LYS A 87 -23.75 0.73 11.78
C LYS A 87 -24.61 1.04 10.56
N ASP A 88 -24.09 1.83 9.62
CA ASP A 88 -24.76 2.19 8.37
C ASP A 88 -24.43 1.22 7.21
N GLY A 89 -23.73 0.11 7.51
CA GLY A 89 -23.38 -0.92 6.52
C GLY A 89 -22.25 -0.53 5.57
N HIS A 90 -21.47 0.51 5.89
CA HIS A 90 -20.32 0.97 5.11
C HIS A 90 -19.01 0.77 5.87
N PHE A 91 -17.88 0.68 5.17
CA PHE A 91 -16.59 0.63 5.84
C PHE A 91 -16.28 1.93 6.56
N ASP A 92 -15.87 1.80 7.84
CA ASP A 92 -15.38 2.93 8.63
C ASP A 92 -13.99 3.35 8.13
N LYS A 93 -13.89 4.51 7.49
CA LYS A 93 -12.65 5.02 6.87
C LYS A 93 -11.48 5.20 7.84
N ARG A 94 -11.75 5.41 9.15
CA ARG A 94 -10.69 5.56 10.16
C ARG A 94 -10.16 4.23 10.68
N ARG A 95 -11.02 3.21 10.65
CA ARG A 95 -10.75 1.89 11.20
C ARG A 95 -10.47 0.84 10.14
N SER A 96 -10.50 1.22 8.85
CA SER A 96 -10.32 0.28 7.73
C SER A 96 -9.26 0.78 6.77
N ASP A 97 -8.47 -0.16 6.25
CA ASP A 97 -7.57 0.04 5.12
C ASP A 97 -8.27 -0.39 3.80
N VAL A 98 -9.61 -0.29 3.75
CA VAL A 98 -10.42 -0.61 2.58
C VAL A 98 -10.54 0.62 1.68
N ILE A 99 -10.25 0.45 0.39
CA ILE A 99 -10.23 1.54 -0.59
C ILE A 99 -11.10 1.23 -1.81
N PRO A 100 -11.67 2.27 -2.47
CA PRO A 100 -12.44 2.14 -3.69
C PRO A 100 -11.71 1.41 -4.81
N GLU A 101 -12.43 0.58 -5.59
CA GLU A 101 -11.85 -0.16 -6.72
C GLU A 101 -11.02 0.71 -7.69
N PRO A 102 -11.45 1.92 -8.09
CA PRO A 102 -10.66 2.77 -8.98
C PRO A 102 -9.27 3.12 -8.42
N TYR A 103 -9.12 3.18 -7.12
CA TYR A 103 -7.84 3.51 -6.47
C TYR A 103 -6.79 2.43 -6.69
N PHE A 104 -7.18 1.16 -6.86
CA PHE A 104 -6.26 0.11 -7.27
C PHE A 104 -5.70 0.36 -8.68
N LYS A 105 -6.53 0.85 -9.61
CA LYS A 105 -6.06 1.25 -10.94
C LYS A 105 -5.05 2.39 -10.84
N TYR A 106 -5.32 3.40 -10.01
CA TYR A 106 -4.42 4.53 -9.82
C TYR A 106 -3.09 4.07 -9.20
N LEU A 107 -3.16 3.28 -8.13
CA LEU A 107 -2.00 2.73 -7.43
C LEU A 107 -1.10 1.90 -8.37
N THR A 108 -1.70 1.02 -9.17
CA THR A 108 -0.94 0.17 -10.10
C THR A 108 -0.37 0.98 -11.26
N SER A 109 -1.09 1.97 -11.78
CA SER A 109 -0.62 2.87 -12.83
C SER A 109 0.56 3.73 -12.36
N ALA A 110 0.44 4.33 -11.17
CA ALA A 110 1.50 5.11 -10.56
C ALA A 110 2.76 4.27 -10.29
N ALA A 111 2.57 3.02 -9.80
CA ALA A 111 3.67 2.09 -9.59
C ALA A 111 4.38 1.72 -10.90
N LYS A 112 3.63 1.44 -11.97
CA LYS A 112 4.17 1.13 -13.29
C LYS A 112 4.99 2.30 -13.84
N GLU A 113 4.44 3.52 -13.78
CA GLU A 113 5.13 4.72 -14.25
C GLU A 113 6.44 4.95 -13.48
N LYS A 114 6.39 4.79 -12.15
CA LYS A 114 7.58 4.95 -11.31
C LYS A 114 8.65 3.89 -11.59
N MET A 115 8.26 2.66 -11.84
CA MET A 115 9.19 1.60 -12.25
C MET A 115 9.86 1.91 -13.56
N LEU A 116 9.10 2.38 -14.57
CA LEU A 116 9.66 2.77 -15.86
C LEU A 116 10.61 3.96 -15.74
N SER A 117 10.28 4.95 -14.88
CA SER A 117 11.20 6.06 -14.57
C SER A 117 12.51 5.55 -14.00
N PHE A 118 12.48 4.68 -12.99
CA PHE A 118 13.70 4.10 -12.41
C PHE A 118 14.49 3.25 -13.41
N ALA A 119 13.81 2.45 -14.22
CA ALA A 119 14.48 1.66 -15.27
C ALA A 119 15.21 2.58 -16.27
N ASN A 120 14.59 3.67 -16.68
CA ASN A 120 15.21 4.64 -17.58
C ASN A 120 16.40 5.36 -16.92
N GLU A 121 16.30 5.75 -15.65
CA GLU A 121 17.41 6.34 -14.89
C GLU A 121 18.60 5.39 -14.82
N ILE A 122 18.36 4.10 -14.50
CA ILE A 122 19.39 3.05 -14.48
C ILE A 122 20.01 2.87 -15.87
N MET A 123 19.19 2.75 -16.91
CA MET A 123 19.67 2.53 -18.28
C MET A 123 20.44 3.74 -18.85
N SER A 124 20.15 4.94 -18.37
CA SER A 124 20.92 6.15 -18.73
C SER A 124 22.26 6.26 -18.01
N GLY A 125 22.55 5.35 -17.07
CA GLY A 125 23.78 5.35 -16.29
C GLY A 125 23.80 6.47 -15.23
N ASP A 126 22.64 6.94 -14.78
CA ASP A 126 22.58 7.95 -13.70
C ASP A 126 23.01 7.31 -12.38
N THR A 127 24.18 7.73 -11.90
CA THR A 127 24.76 7.32 -10.62
C THR A 127 24.70 8.43 -9.57
N SER A 128 23.89 9.45 -9.78
CA SER A 128 23.76 10.61 -8.91
C SER A 128 23.25 10.22 -7.53
N ILE A 129 23.87 10.77 -6.49
CA ILE A 129 23.50 10.49 -5.10
C ILE A 129 22.54 11.58 -4.61
N HIS A 130 21.25 11.28 -4.58
CA HIS A 130 20.19 12.18 -4.13
C HIS A 130 19.32 11.54 -3.05
N PRO A 131 19.86 11.33 -1.82
CA PRO A 131 19.06 10.75 -0.74
C PRO A 131 17.90 11.65 -0.37
N TYR A 132 16.75 11.06 -0.02
CA TYR A 132 15.59 11.84 0.40
C TYR A 132 15.68 12.26 1.88
N ARG A 133 14.94 13.33 2.18
CA ARG A 133 14.62 13.78 3.53
C ARG A 133 13.14 14.15 3.60
N LEU A 134 12.41 13.54 4.55
CA LEU A 134 11.02 13.84 4.87
C LEU A 134 10.95 14.31 6.33
N GLY A 135 10.81 15.61 6.55
CA GLY A 135 10.93 16.17 7.91
C GLY A 135 12.29 15.85 8.52
N ASP A 136 12.29 15.10 9.62
CA ASP A 136 13.51 14.64 10.30
C ASP A 136 14.01 13.27 9.81
N GLU A 137 13.18 12.52 9.09
CA GLU A 137 13.57 11.25 8.49
C GLU A 137 14.52 11.46 7.32
N LYS A 138 15.61 10.72 7.30
CA LYS A 138 16.63 10.76 6.25
C LYS A 138 16.93 9.35 5.77
N ALA A 139 17.00 9.16 4.45
CA ALA A 139 17.42 7.89 3.86
C ALA A 139 18.75 7.36 4.42
N CYS A 140 19.63 8.26 4.85
CA CYS A 140 20.96 7.92 5.37
C CYS A 140 20.98 7.47 6.83
N THR A 141 19.87 7.56 7.58
CA THR A 141 19.89 7.29 9.04
C THR A 141 20.29 5.86 9.34
N TYR A 142 19.74 4.89 8.62
CA TYR A 142 20.00 3.45 8.80
C TYR A 142 20.67 2.81 7.58
N CYS A 143 21.35 3.62 6.74
CA CYS A 143 21.98 3.13 5.52
C CYS A 143 23.28 2.38 5.84
N GLU A 144 23.37 1.14 5.44
CA GLU A 144 24.56 0.28 5.60
C GLU A 144 25.73 0.74 4.72
N TYR A 145 25.45 1.42 3.60
CA TYR A 145 26.46 1.90 2.65
C TYR A 145 27.03 3.29 2.98
N LYS A 146 26.73 3.84 4.16
CA LYS A 146 27.13 5.19 4.56
C LYS A 146 28.64 5.42 4.47
N SER A 147 29.45 4.42 4.85
CA SER A 147 30.91 4.48 4.82
C SER A 147 31.50 4.48 3.41
N VAL A 148 30.80 3.85 2.44
CA VAL A 148 31.24 3.73 1.04
C VAL A 148 30.72 4.88 0.19
N CYS A 149 29.47 5.30 0.45
CA CYS A 149 28.77 6.35 -0.31
C CYS A 149 29.44 7.72 -0.17
N GLY A 150 29.99 8.05 1.01
CA GLY A 150 30.65 9.33 1.27
C GLY A 150 29.75 10.56 1.19
N PHE A 151 28.41 10.38 1.14
CA PHE A 151 27.47 11.51 1.09
C PHE A 151 27.50 12.30 2.41
N ASP A 152 27.86 13.59 2.31
CA ASP A 152 27.72 14.55 3.40
C ASP A 152 27.15 15.85 2.84
N ALA A 153 26.00 16.29 3.39
CA ALA A 153 25.32 17.51 2.97
C ALA A 153 26.12 18.81 3.26
N LYS A 154 27.24 18.72 4.01
CA LYS A 154 28.14 19.84 4.24
C LYS A 154 29.02 20.15 3.01
N TYR A 155 29.23 19.18 2.14
CA TYR A 155 30.02 19.40 0.94
C TYR A 155 29.17 20.08 -0.15
N LYS A 156 29.80 21.05 -0.82
CA LYS A 156 29.17 21.78 -1.94
C LYS A 156 28.80 20.80 -3.05
N GLY A 157 27.54 20.87 -3.46
CA GLY A 157 26.98 19.98 -4.50
C GLY A 157 26.15 18.83 -3.92
N ASN A 158 26.33 18.47 -2.67
CA ASN A 158 25.51 17.44 -2.02
C ASN A 158 24.28 18.06 -1.37
N SER A 159 23.12 17.52 -1.70
CA SER A 159 21.85 17.95 -1.09
C SER A 159 20.85 16.81 -0.97
N TYR A 160 20.03 16.87 0.08
CA TYR A 160 18.89 15.98 0.19
C TYR A 160 17.76 16.41 -0.75
N LYS A 161 17.15 15.45 -1.42
CA LYS A 161 15.83 15.63 -2.05
C LYS A 161 14.78 15.80 -0.96
N LYS A 162 14.37 17.05 -0.71
CA LYS A 162 13.35 17.34 0.32
C LYS A 162 11.98 16.90 -0.16
N LEU A 163 11.40 15.93 0.52
CA LEU A 163 10.00 15.52 0.33
C LEU A 163 9.10 16.33 1.26
N LYS A 164 7.89 16.60 0.81
CA LYS A 164 6.84 17.23 1.62
C LYS A 164 5.85 16.14 2.03
N PRO A 165 5.33 16.17 3.27
CA PRO A 165 4.17 15.37 3.62
C PRO A 165 3.01 15.76 2.69
N VAL A 166 2.31 14.76 2.17
CA VAL A 166 1.14 14.97 1.31
C VAL A 166 -0.03 14.27 2.00
N ASP A 167 -1.18 14.92 2.02
CA ASP A 167 -2.41 14.31 2.53
C ASP A 167 -2.85 13.18 1.60
N GLU A 168 -3.36 12.10 2.16
CA GLU A 168 -3.82 10.94 1.40
C GLU A 168 -4.92 11.33 0.41
N ALA A 169 -5.84 12.21 0.81
CA ALA A 169 -6.94 12.68 -0.03
C ALA A 169 -6.42 13.45 -1.26
N ASP A 170 -5.37 14.25 -1.08
CA ASP A 170 -4.74 15.00 -2.19
C ASP A 170 -4.05 14.04 -3.17
N ILE A 171 -3.41 12.97 -2.67
CA ILE A 171 -2.81 11.94 -3.53
C ILE A 171 -3.88 11.26 -4.39
N TRP A 172 -4.99 10.84 -3.79
CA TRP A 172 -6.07 10.18 -4.53
C TRP A 172 -6.73 11.09 -5.55
N LYS A 173 -6.86 12.38 -5.24
CA LYS A 173 -7.36 13.39 -6.17
C LYS A 173 -6.41 13.56 -7.37
N GLU A 174 -5.13 13.81 -7.12
CA GLU A 174 -4.11 13.96 -8.17
C GLU A 174 -4.04 12.71 -9.07
N TRP A 175 -4.04 11.53 -8.47
CA TRP A 175 -4.00 10.27 -9.22
C TRP A 175 -5.29 10.01 -9.98
N GLY A 176 -6.44 10.44 -9.45
CA GLY A 176 -7.72 10.40 -10.16
C GLY A 176 -7.72 11.25 -11.41
N GLU A 177 -7.17 12.46 -11.36
CA GLU A 177 -7.02 13.35 -12.50
C GLU A 177 -6.04 12.79 -13.55
N ARG A 178 -4.95 12.13 -13.09
CA ARG A 178 -3.88 11.59 -13.96
C ARG A 178 -4.22 10.22 -14.58
N TYR A 179 -4.80 9.30 -13.81
CA TYR A 179 -5.00 7.90 -14.20
C TYR A 179 -6.47 7.51 -14.33
N GLY A 180 -7.40 8.40 -14.04
CA GLY A 180 -8.83 8.15 -14.04
C GLY A 180 -9.51 8.18 -15.42
N ARG A 181 -8.75 8.46 -16.49
CA ARG A 181 -9.23 8.54 -17.87
C ARG A 181 -9.35 7.17 -18.53
#